data_72047b780ef23be9cb3c899bf181f339
#
_entry.id   72047b780ef23be9cb3c899bf181f339
#
_cell.length_a   1.000
_cell.length_b   1.000
_cell.length_c   1.000
_cell.angle_alpha   90.00
_cell.angle_beta   90.00
_cell.angle_gamma   90.00
#
_symmetry.space_group_name_H-M   'P 1'
#
loop_
_entity.id
_entity.type
_entity.pdbx_description
1 polymer ?
#
loop_
_entity_poly.entity_id
_entity_poly.type
_entity_poly.pdbx_seq_one_letter_code
_entity_poly.pdbx_strand_id
1 'polypeptide(L)'
;MRTLNVEEISKNIKEMCIEANHFLSKDMDIAMKNAVSTEKSPLGKKILSQLQDNLKIAGKDMIPICQDTGMAVVFLEIGQDVHFEGGNLEDAVNEGIRRGYVDGYLRKSVVKDPILRENTKDNTPGIIHYKIVPGDQVKIKVAPKGFGSENMSRVFMLKPADGIEGVKEAVLTAVKDAGPNACPPMVVGVGIGGTFEKCALMAKEALTREVGSRSDIPYVKELEEELLERINKIGIGPGGLGGSTTALAVNVNTYPTHIAGLPVAVNICCHVNRHVIHTI
;
A
#
# COMPACT_ATOMS: atom_id res chain seq x y z
N MET A 1 10.97 -31.20 -2.38
CA MET A 1 11.52 -30.04 -1.65
C MET A 1 12.43 -29.29 -2.61
N ARG A 2 12.13 -28.04 -2.87
CA ARG A 2 12.91 -27.15 -3.77
C ARG A 2 13.93 -26.37 -2.95
N THR A 3 15.18 -26.35 -3.40
CA THR A 3 16.22 -25.53 -2.79
C THR A 3 16.31 -24.19 -3.51
N LEU A 4 16.32 -23.08 -2.76
CA LEU A 4 16.39 -21.73 -3.28
C LEU A 4 17.50 -20.97 -2.55
N ASN A 5 18.45 -20.41 -3.31
CA ASN A 5 19.49 -19.58 -2.74
C ASN A 5 18.94 -18.19 -2.37
N VAL A 6 19.21 -17.74 -1.14
CA VAL A 6 18.69 -16.44 -0.65
C VAL A 6 19.22 -15.24 -1.44
N GLU A 7 20.34 -15.36 -2.17
CA GLU A 7 20.83 -14.30 -3.05
C GLU A 7 19.84 -14.01 -4.20
N GLU A 8 19.07 -15.01 -4.64
CA GLU A 8 18.02 -14.82 -5.63
C GLU A 8 16.88 -13.94 -5.08
N ILE A 9 16.53 -14.12 -3.79
CA ILE A 9 15.59 -13.24 -3.08
C ILE A 9 16.11 -11.80 -3.04
N SER A 10 17.38 -11.63 -2.62
CA SER A 10 18.03 -10.32 -2.54
C SER A 10 18.02 -9.58 -3.89
N LYS A 11 18.33 -10.29 -4.96
CA LYS A 11 18.35 -9.77 -6.33
C LYS A 11 16.97 -9.30 -6.80
N ASN A 12 15.95 -10.14 -6.60
CA ASN A 12 14.58 -9.78 -6.96
C ASN A 12 14.09 -8.55 -6.17
N ILE A 13 14.31 -8.52 -4.85
CA ILE A 13 13.89 -7.40 -4.01
C ILE A 13 14.58 -6.09 -4.41
N LYS A 14 15.87 -6.14 -4.76
CA LYS A 14 16.59 -4.99 -5.31
C LYS A 14 15.87 -4.39 -6.52
N GLU A 15 15.59 -5.22 -7.51
CA GLU A 15 14.95 -4.82 -8.76
C GLU A 15 13.52 -4.28 -8.49
N MET A 16 12.77 -4.97 -7.65
CA MET A 16 11.41 -4.58 -7.28
C MET A 16 11.35 -3.24 -6.52
N CYS A 17 12.32 -2.93 -5.66
CA CYS A 17 12.42 -1.63 -5.01
C CYS A 17 12.61 -0.49 -6.01
N ILE A 18 13.45 -0.71 -7.01
CA ILE A 18 13.71 0.26 -8.08
C ILE A 18 12.46 0.41 -8.94
N GLU A 19 11.93 -0.69 -9.46
CA GLU A 19 10.76 -0.70 -10.34
C GLU A 19 9.57 0.00 -9.69
N ALA A 20 9.20 -0.37 -8.46
CA ALA A 20 8.07 0.22 -7.76
C ALA A 20 8.18 1.73 -7.56
N ASN A 21 9.39 2.28 -7.49
CA ASN A 21 9.61 3.71 -7.29
C ASN A 21 9.62 4.52 -8.59
N HIS A 22 9.71 3.86 -9.75
CA HIS A 22 9.76 4.52 -11.07
C HIS A 22 8.49 4.30 -11.89
N PHE A 23 7.76 3.22 -11.63
CA PHE A 23 6.56 2.85 -12.39
C PHE A 23 5.39 2.54 -11.45
N LEU A 24 4.21 3.00 -11.81
CA LEU A 24 2.97 2.49 -11.22
C LEU A 24 2.50 1.25 -11.98
N SER A 25 1.72 0.42 -11.30
CA SER A 25 1.05 -0.72 -11.92
C SER A 25 0.04 -0.25 -12.99
N LYS A 26 -0.28 -1.14 -13.93
CA LYS A 26 -1.19 -0.83 -15.05
C LYS A 26 -2.58 -0.40 -14.58
N ASP A 27 -3.12 -1.03 -13.54
CA ASP A 27 -4.41 -0.70 -12.95
C ASP A 27 -4.43 0.72 -12.37
N MET A 28 -3.35 1.13 -11.69
CA MET A 28 -3.18 2.50 -11.19
C MET A 28 -3.11 3.52 -12.33
N ASP A 29 -2.36 3.24 -13.39
CA ASP A 29 -2.27 4.12 -14.57
C ASP A 29 -3.64 4.29 -15.25
N ILE A 30 -4.39 3.19 -15.41
CA ILE A 30 -5.75 3.22 -15.94
C ILE A 30 -6.68 4.04 -15.02
N ALA A 31 -6.62 3.81 -13.71
CA ALA A 31 -7.45 4.52 -12.74
C ALA A 31 -7.17 6.03 -12.76
N MET A 32 -5.91 6.43 -12.83
CA MET A 32 -5.51 7.84 -12.94
C MET A 32 -6.00 8.48 -14.25
N LYS A 33 -5.91 7.79 -15.38
CA LYS A 33 -6.45 8.27 -16.68
C LYS A 33 -7.95 8.45 -16.63
N ASN A 34 -8.66 7.49 -16.05
CA ASN A 34 -10.11 7.58 -15.86
C ASN A 34 -10.47 8.75 -14.94
N ALA A 35 -9.71 8.95 -13.87
CA ALA A 35 -9.92 10.07 -12.95
C ALA A 35 -9.84 11.42 -13.66
N VAL A 36 -8.89 11.64 -14.57
CA VAL A 36 -8.81 12.88 -15.38
C VAL A 36 -10.09 13.11 -16.16
N SER A 37 -10.65 12.05 -16.78
CA SER A 37 -11.85 12.16 -17.63
C SER A 37 -13.12 12.40 -16.82
N THR A 38 -13.24 11.83 -15.63
CA THR A 38 -14.45 11.84 -14.79
C THR A 38 -14.46 12.97 -13.76
N GLU A 39 -13.31 13.56 -13.41
CA GLU A 39 -13.22 14.67 -12.47
C GLU A 39 -14.08 15.87 -12.95
N LYS A 40 -14.82 16.46 -12.02
CA LYS A 40 -15.74 17.57 -12.33
C LYS A 40 -15.09 18.95 -12.15
N SER A 41 -14.12 19.06 -11.24
CA SER A 41 -13.40 20.30 -11.00
C SER A 41 -12.37 20.59 -12.11
N PRO A 42 -12.40 21.75 -12.77
CA PRO A 42 -11.35 22.13 -13.73
C PRO A 42 -9.95 22.13 -13.10
N LEU A 43 -9.82 22.57 -11.84
CA LEU A 43 -8.57 22.55 -11.12
C LEU A 43 -8.15 21.11 -10.80
N GLY A 44 -9.09 20.27 -10.37
CA GLY A 44 -8.83 18.85 -10.13
C GLY A 44 -8.34 18.12 -11.37
N LYS A 45 -8.95 18.37 -12.55
CA LYS A 45 -8.47 17.84 -13.83
C LYS A 45 -7.03 18.24 -14.13
N LYS A 46 -6.71 19.53 -13.93
CA LYS A 46 -5.36 20.04 -14.16
C LYS A 46 -4.35 19.34 -13.26
N ILE A 47 -4.66 19.16 -11.97
CA ILE A 47 -3.80 18.47 -11.01
C ILE A 47 -3.58 17.02 -11.45
N LEU A 48 -4.65 16.28 -11.76
CA LEU A 48 -4.55 14.89 -12.23
C LEU A 48 -3.71 14.77 -13.50
N SER A 49 -3.84 15.71 -14.44
CA SER A 49 -3.00 15.74 -15.64
C SER A 49 -1.53 15.97 -15.30
N GLN A 50 -1.21 16.87 -14.36
CA GLN A 50 0.16 17.08 -13.90
C GLN A 50 0.74 15.84 -13.22
N LEU A 51 -0.06 15.12 -12.43
CA LEU A 51 0.36 13.86 -11.84
C LEU A 51 0.69 12.80 -12.90
N GLN A 52 -0.11 12.72 -13.97
CA GLN A 52 0.19 11.82 -15.10
C GLN A 52 1.45 12.22 -15.86
N ASP A 53 1.67 13.51 -16.07
CA ASP A 53 2.90 13.99 -16.72
C ASP A 53 4.14 13.67 -15.86
N ASN A 54 4.03 13.80 -14.53
CA ASN A 54 5.07 13.36 -13.60
C ASN A 54 5.39 11.86 -13.76
N LEU A 55 4.38 10.99 -13.89
CA LEU A 55 4.59 9.55 -14.10
C LEU A 55 5.34 9.27 -15.40
N LYS A 56 5.01 9.99 -16.48
CA LYS A 56 5.70 9.85 -17.77
C LYS A 56 7.17 10.27 -17.68
N ILE A 57 7.44 11.41 -17.02
CA ILE A 57 8.80 11.91 -16.79
C ILE A 57 9.59 10.91 -15.95
N ALA A 58 9.02 10.46 -14.82
CA ALA A 58 9.64 9.51 -13.92
C ALA A 58 10.08 8.23 -14.64
N GLY A 59 9.17 7.62 -15.40
CA GLY A 59 9.47 6.39 -16.14
C GLY A 59 10.45 6.59 -17.31
N LYS A 60 10.38 7.74 -18.02
CA LYS A 60 11.28 8.04 -19.13
C LYS A 60 12.71 8.32 -18.68
N ASP A 61 12.84 9.14 -17.65
CA ASP A 61 14.14 9.66 -17.21
C ASP A 61 14.73 8.83 -16.04
N MET A 62 14.05 7.76 -15.64
CA MET A 62 14.41 6.91 -14.51
C MET A 62 14.66 7.73 -13.22
N ILE A 63 13.72 8.62 -12.94
CA ILE A 63 13.69 9.44 -11.73
C ILE A 63 12.53 8.93 -10.84
N PRO A 64 12.72 8.79 -9.52
CA PRO A 64 11.64 8.36 -8.64
C PRO A 64 10.39 9.22 -8.76
N ILE A 65 9.21 8.60 -8.80
CA ILE A 65 7.89 9.29 -8.96
C ILE A 65 7.68 10.36 -7.89
N CYS A 66 8.22 10.15 -6.69
CA CYS A 66 8.04 11.03 -5.53
C CYS A 66 9.36 11.13 -4.76
N GLN A 67 9.58 12.25 -4.06
CA GLN A 67 10.71 12.42 -3.14
C GLN A 67 10.62 11.49 -1.92
N ASP A 68 9.41 11.04 -1.54
CA ASP A 68 9.23 9.99 -0.54
C ASP A 68 9.19 8.64 -1.23
N THR A 69 10.34 7.98 -1.32
CA THR A 69 10.45 6.64 -1.88
C THR A 69 10.07 5.55 -0.87
N GLY A 70 9.64 5.97 0.32
CA GLY A 70 8.99 5.14 1.33
C GLY A 70 9.91 4.24 2.14
N MET A 71 9.29 3.54 3.07
CA MET A 71 9.87 2.38 3.76
C MET A 71 9.39 1.11 3.05
N ALA A 72 10.30 0.19 2.77
CA ALA A 72 9.94 -1.05 2.08
C ALA A 72 9.09 -1.95 2.99
N VAL A 73 7.88 -2.29 2.53
CA VAL A 73 7.05 -3.34 3.11
C VAL A 73 7.12 -4.54 2.17
N VAL A 74 7.53 -5.68 2.70
CA VAL A 74 7.73 -6.91 1.94
C VAL A 74 6.79 -7.99 2.47
N PHE A 75 5.98 -8.56 1.58
CA PHE A 75 5.17 -9.73 1.87
C PHE A 75 5.77 -10.92 1.14
N LEU A 76 6.05 -11.99 1.89
CA LEU A 76 6.58 -13.24 1.39
C LEU A 76 5.55 -14.36 1.61
N GLU A 77 4.98 -14.88 0.52
CA GLU A 77 4.25 -16.14 0.56
C GLU A 77 5.25 -17.25 0.19
N ILE A 78 5.60 -18.08 1.16
CA ILE A 78 6.63 -19.11 1.04
C ILE A 78 5.98 -20.47 0.96
N GLY A 79 6.23 -21.21 -0.13
CA GLY A 79 5.84 -22.60 -0.27
C GLY A 79 6.47 -23.45 0.83
N GLN A 80 5.67 -24.31 1.47
CA GLN A 80 6.15 -25.16 2.58
C GLN A 80 7.23 -26.18 2.16
N ASP A 81 7.37 -26.44 0.85
CA ASP A 81 8.36 -27.34 0.28
C ASP A 81 9.62 -26.60 -0.19
N VAL A 82 9.78 -25.34 0.16
CA VAL A 82 11.00 -24.56 -0.11
C VAL A 82 12.00 -24.70 1.03
N HIS A 83 13.25 -24.98 0.68
CA HIS A 83 14.39 -24.92 1.57
C HIS A 83 15.31 -23.78 1.14
N PHE A 84 15.61 -22.86 2.04
CA PHE A 84 16.53 -21.75 1.77
C PHE A 84 17.96 -22.15 2.09
N GLU A 85 18.91 -21.80 1.22
CA GLU A 85 20.35 -21.95 1.43
C GLU A 85 21.11 -20.67 1.09
N GLY A 86 22.38 -20.61 1.46
CA GLY A 86 23.26 -19.47 1.16
C GLY A 86 23.20 -18.33 2.17
N GLY A 87 22.43 -18.45 3.26
CA GLY A 87 22.37 -17.46 4.33
C GLY A 87 21.02 -17.37 5.02
N ASN A 88 20.83 -16.32 5.82
CA ASN A 88 19.57 -16.04 6.50
C ASN A 88 18.61 -15.30 5.53
N LEU A 89 17.35 -15.71 5.49
CA LEU A 89 16.34 -15.14 4.59
C LEU A 89 16.06 -13.66 4.90
N GLU A 90 15.94 -13.30 6.18
CA GLU A 90 15.67 -11.92 6.60
C GLU A 90 16.83 -10.98 6.25
N ASP A 91 18.07 -11.45 6.43
CA ASP A 91 19.26 -10.71 6.02
C ASP A 91 19.31 -10.49 4.50
N ALA A 92 18.95 -11.50 3.72
CA ALA A 92 18.90 -11.40 2.26
C ALA A 92 17.80 -10.43 1.77
N VAL A 93 16.63 -10.39 2.44
CA VAL A 93 15.57 -9.41 2.16
C VAL A 93 16.10 -7.99 2.43
N ASN A 94 16.71 -7.77 3.59
CA ASN A 94 17.27 -6.46 3.93
C ASN A 94 18.43 -6.07 3.02
N GLU A 95 19.28 -7.01 2.62
CA GLU A 95 20.34 -6.75 1.64
C GLU A 95 19.75 -6.33 0.27
N GLY A 96 18.69 -6.98 -0.19
CA GLY A 96 17.98 -6.58 -1.39
C GLY A 96 17.42 -5.16 -1.31
N ILE A 97 16.80 -4.80 -0.18
CA ILE A 97 16.31 -3.44 0.10
C ILE A 97 17.47 -2.45 0.08
N ARG A 98 18.55 -2.73 0.80
CA ARG A 98 19.75 -1.88 0.86
C ARG A 98 20.29 -1.61 -0.53
N ARG A 99 20.51 -2.66 -1.34
CA ARG A 99 20.99 -2.52 -2.71
C ARG A 99 20.01 -1.73 -3.57
N GLY A 100 18.72 -1.99 -3.46
CA GLY A 100 17.68 -1.29 -4.23
C GLY A 100 17.65 0.20 -3.94
N TYR A 101 17.74 0.59 -2.66
CA TYR A 101 17.72 2.01 -2.28
C TYR A 101 19.03 2.74 -2.53
N VAL A 102 20.17 2.04 -2.47
CA VAL A 102 21.49 2.64 -2.77
C VAL A 102 21.70 2.77 -4.26
N ASP A 103 21.58 1.68 -5.01
CA ASP A 103 21.85 1.63 -6.45
C ASP A 103 20.76 2.34 -7.28
N GLY A 104 19.51 2.36 -6.79
CA GLY A 104 18.39 3.07 -7.40
C GLY A 104 18.33 4.57 -7.05
N TYR A 105 19.32 5.10 -6.32
CA TYR A 105 19.34 6.50 -5.86
C TYR A 105 18.07 6.92 -5.12
N LEU A 106 17.43 5.98 -4.40
CA LEU A 106 16.23 6.22 -3.65
C LEU A 106 16.56 6.91 -2.32
N ARG A 107 15.58 7.61 -1.74
CA ARG A 107 15.75 8.32 -0.47
C ARG A 107 15.85 7.36 0.69
N LYS A 108 16.91 7.46 1.51
CA LYS A 108 17.12 6.69 2.74
C LYS A 108 16.38 7.37 3.88
N SER A 109 15.17 6.91 4.21
CA SER A 109 14.27 7.56 5.16
C SER A 109 14.15 6.84 6.51
N VAL A 110 14.72 5.62 6.63
CA VAL A 110 14.64 4.81 7.85
C VAL A 110 15.58 5.34 8.92
N VAL A 111 15.09 5.42 10.15
CA VAL A 111 15.86 5.77 11.36
C VAL A 111 15.97 4.56 12.27
N LYS A 112 17.13 4.37 12.91
CA LYS A 112 17.44 3.24 13.80
C LYS A 112 16.56 3.22 15.04
N ASP A 113 16.27 4.41 15.56
CA ASP A 113 15.45 4.59 16.74
C ASP A 113 14.40 5.67 16.50
N PRO A 114 13.12 5.41 16.83
CA PRO A 114 12.03 6.33 16.51
C PRO A 114 12.07 7.63 17.31
N ILE A 115 12.81 7.69 18.43
CA ILE A 115 12.94 8.88 19.29
C ILE A 115 14.24 9.61 19.01
N LEU A 116 15.39 8.89 18.97
CA LEU A 116 16.72 9.48 18.74
C LEU A 116 16.94 9.89 17.28
N ARG A 117 16.19 9.31 16.34
CA ARG A 117 16.11 9.71 14.93
C ARG A 117 17.41 9.58 14.13
N GLU A 118 18.35 8.74 14.55
CA GLU A 118 19.56 8.48 13.78
C GLU A 118 19.24 7.70 12.50
N ASN A 119 19.62 8.22 11.34
CA ASN A 119 19.35 7.58 10.04
C ASN A 119 20.20 6.32 9.82
N THR A 120 19.62 5.27 9.25
CA THR A 120 20.32 4.02 8.95
C THR A 120 21.27 4.13 7.75
N LYS A 121 21.06 5.12 6.89
CA LYS A 121 21.82 5.46 5.66
C LYS A 121 21.65 4.48 4.49
N ASP A 122 20.90 3.42 4.65
CA ASP A 122 20.65 2.38 3.64
C ASP A 122 19.17 2.00 3.47
N ASN A 123 18.29 2.62 4.24
CA ASN A 123 16.84 2.40 4.27
C ASN A 123 16.42 1.02 4.79
N THR A 124 17.25 0.37 5.57
CA THR A 124 16.94 -0.87 6.29
C THR A 124 16.72 -0.64 7.78
N PRO A 125 16.04 -1.56 8.51
CA PRO A 125 15.38 -2.74 7.99
C PRO A 125 14.06 -2.40 7.26
N GLY A 126 13.62 -3.30 6.38
CA GLY A 126 12.26 -3.30 5.86
C GLY A 126 11.25 -3.87 6.87
N ILE A 127 9.96 -3.70 6.59
CA ILE A 127 8.88 -4.38 7.32
C ILE A 127 8.55 -5.66 6.56
N ILE A 128 8.81 -6.81 7.17
CA ILE A 128 8.71 -8.10 6.48
C ILE A 128 7.57 -8.91 7.10
N HIS A 129 6.67 -9.40 6.25
CA HIS A 129 5.57 -10.27 6.63
C HIS A 129 5.71 -11.61 5.91
N TYR A 130 5.63 -12.69 6.67
CA TYR A 130 5.76 -14.07 6.17
C TYR A 130 4.41 -14.79 6.22
N LYS A 131 4.12 -15.56 5.17
CA LYS A 131 2.98 -16.47 5.12
C LYS A 131 3.44 -17.79 4.48
N ILE A 132 3.24 -18.89 5.18
CA ILE A 132 3.49 -20.22 4.64
C ILE A 132 2.26 -20.67 3.85
N VAL A 133 2.49 -21.17 2.64
CA VAL A 133 1.45 -21.64 1.72
C VAL A 133 1.85 -23.04 1.18
N PRO A 134 0.90 -23.83 0.67
CA PRO A 134 1.23 -25.09 0.00
C PRO A 134 2.11 -24.84 -1.25
N GLY A 135 2.96 -25.82 -1.60
CA GLY A 135 3.78 -25.82 -2.81
C GLY A 135 5.24 -25.43 -2.57
N ASP A 136 5.95 -25.10 -3.64
CA ASP A 136 7.39 -24.90 -3.67
C ASP A 136 7.82 -23.58 -4.34
N GLN A 137 6.88 -22.64 -4.50
CA GLN A 137 7.16 -21.31 -5.03
C GLN A 137 7.29 -20.28 -3.90
N VAL A 138 8.01 -19.21 -4.16
CA VAL A 138 8.07 -18.03 -3.30
C VAL A 138 7.51 -16.86 -4.07
N LYS A 139 6.39 -16.31 -3.57
CA LYS A 139 5.82 -15.08 -4.09
C LYS A 139 6.27 -13.91 -3.23
N ILE A 140 6.94 -12.97 -3.84
CA ILE A 140 7.47 -11.76 -3.23
C ILE A 140 6.61 -10.59 -3.67
N LYS A 141 6.17 -9.77 -2.73
CA LYS A 141 5.54 -8.49 -3.01
C LYS A 141 6.29 -7.40 -2.27
N VAL A 142 6.79 -6.41 -2.99
CA VAL A 142 7.45 -5.22 -2.43
C VAL A 142 6.55 -4.01 -2.63
N ALA A 143 6.19 -3.35 -1.54
CA ALA A 143 5.34 -2.16 -1.53
C ALA A 143 6.02 -1.04 -0.75
N PRO A 144 6.79 -0.16 -1.40
CA PRO A 144 7.36 1.01 -0.76
C PRO A 144 6.27 1.96 -0.27
N LYS A 145 6.16 2.14 1.05
CA LYS A 145 5.09 2.92 1.68
C LYS A 145 5.57 4.29 2.15
N GLY A 146 5.07 5.34 1.51
CA GLY A 146 5.35 6.73 1.89
C GLY A 146 4.65 7.12 3.20
N PHE A 147 5.35 7.88 4.05
CA PHE A 147 4.90 8.16 5.41
C PHE A 147 3.93 9.35 5.52
N GLY A 148 3.85 10.23 4.54
CA GLY A 148 2.83 11.27 4.51
C GLY A 148 1.42 10.68 4.63
N SER A 149 1.11 9.68 3.83
CA SER A 149 -0.17 8.98 3.90
C SER A 149 -0.23 7.90 4.99
N GLU A 150 0.91 7.25 5.33
CA GLU A 150 0.94 6.27 6.43
C GLU A 150 0.53 6.89 7.77
N ASN A 151 1.01 8.08 8.06
CA ASN A 151 0.67 8.82 9.28
C ASN A 151 -0.83 9.14 9.41
N MET A 152 -1.57 9.08 8.32
CA MET A 152 -3.02 9.34 8.29
C MET A 152 -3.85 8.10 8.57
N SER A 153 -3.23 6.93 8.70
CA SER A 153 -3.89 5.67 8.98
C SER A 153 -4.40 5.58 10.43
N ARG A 154 -5.46 4.80 10.66
CA ARG A 154 -6.14 4.68 11.97
C ARG A 154 -6.52 3.24 12.26
N VAL A 155 -6.53 2.88 13.54
CA VAL A 155 -7.12 1.62 14.03
C VAL A 155 -8.23 1.99 15.02
N PHE A 156 -9.38 1.36 14.86
CA PHE A 156 -10.56 1.52 15.68
C PHE A 156 -10.94 0.16 16.29
N MET A 157 -11.10 0.12 17.59
CA MET A 157 -11.61 -1.06 18.30
C MET A 157 -13.12 -0.85 18.55
N LEU A 158 -13.92 -1.17 17.53
CA LEU A 158 -15.37 -1.01 17.59
C LEU A 158 -16.02 -2.14 18.42
N LYS A 159 -17.25 -1.89 18.82
CA LYS A 159 -18.11 -2.90 19.47
C LYS A 159 -18.94 -3.60 18.41
N PRO A 160 -19.29 -4.90 18.59
CA PRO A 160 -20.18 -5.60 17.66
C PRO A 160 -21.50 -4.88 17.39
N ALA A 161 -22.03 -4.15 18.39
CA ALA A 161 -23.25 -3.38 18.26
C ALA A 161 -23.15 -2.18 17.30
N ASP A 162 -21.93 -1.69 17.01
CA ASP A 162 -21.72 -0.59 16.05
C ASP A 162 -21.94 -1.07 14.60
N GLY A 163 -21.84 -2.37 14.36
CA GLY A 163 -22.19 -3.02 13.09
C GLY A 163 -21.50 -2.41 11.87
N ILE A 164 -22.12 -2.61 10.71
CA ILE A 164 -21.58 -2.12 9.44
C ILE A 164 -21.55 -0.58 9.36
N GLU A 165 -22.49 0.11 10.00
CA GLU A 165 -22.50 1.57 9.99
C GLU A 165 -21.34 2.13 10.82
N GLY A 166 -20.97 1.51 11.95
CA GLY A 166 -19.76 1.87 12.68
C GLY A 166 -18.50 1.70 11.85
N VAL A 167 -18.41 0.63 11.05
CA VAL A 167 -17.29 0.43 10.10
C VAL A 167 -17.23 1.55 9.07
N LYS A 168 -18.37 1.92 8.47
CA LYS A 168 -18.44 2.99 7.47
C LYS A 168 -18.00 4.32 8.07
N GLU A 169 -18.48 4.67 9.27
CA GLU A 169 -18.09 5.91 9.94
C GLU A 169 -16.61 5.92 10.33
N ALA A 170 -16.03 4.80 10.76
CA ALA A 170 -14.60 4.69 11.03
C ALA A 170 -13.77 5.00 9.78
N VAL A 171 -14.14 4.43 8.62
CA VAL A 171 -13.45 4.69 7.34
C VAL A 171 -13.59 6.14 6.92
N LEU A 172 -14.80 6.71 6.97
CA LEU A 172 -15.02 8.10 6.58
C LEU A 172 -14.31 9.08 7.51
N THR A 173 -14.25 8.78 8.81
CA THR A 173 -13.52 9.58 9.80
C THR A 173 -12.02 9.59 9.47
N ALA A 174 -11.42 8.42 9.23
CA ALA A 174 -10.01 8.32 8.87
C ALA A 174 -9.68 9.12 7.59
N VAL A 175 -10.54 9.06 6.57
CA VAL A 175 -10.35 9.81 5.32
C VAL A 175 -10.51 11.32 5.52
N LYS A 176 -11.51 11.76 6.31
CA LYS A 176 -11.70 13.19 6.63
C LYS A 176 -10.52 13.76 7.41
N ASP A 177 -10.03 13.02 8.42
CA ASP A 177 -8.88 13.42 9.23
C ASP A 177 -7.58 13.47 8.38
N ALA A 178 -7.45 12.58 7.41
CA ALA A 178 -6.33 12.58 6.47
C ALA A 178 -6.34 13.84 5.60
N GLY A 179 -7.48 14.19 5.05
CA GLY A 179 -7.65 15.38 4.23
C GLY A 179 -6.59 15.50 3.14
N PRO A 180 -6.06 16.71 2.90
CA PRO A 180 -5.00 16.93 1.90
C PRO A 180 -3.65 16.28 2.26
N ASN A 181 -3.41 15.96 3.55
CA ASN A 181 -2.13 15.43 4.02
C ASN A 181 -1.82 14.03 3.45
N ALA A 182 -2.83 13.31 2.99
CA ALA A 182 -2.67 12.01 2.34
C ALA A 182 -2.29 12.11 0.84
N CYS A 183 -2.15 13.30 0.28
CA CYS A 183 -1.88 13.55 -1.14
C CYS A 183 -2.87 12.81 -2.06
N PRO A 184 -4.18 13.15 -2.01
CA PRO A 184 -5.20 12.50 -2.83
C PRO A 184 -5.00 12.75 -4.34
N PRO A 185 -5.56 11.88 -5.22
CA PRO A 185 -6.54 10.83 -4.88
C PRO A 185 -5.92 9.64 -4.16
N MET A 186 -6.63 9.12 -3.16
CA MET A 186 -6.16 8.07 -2.27
C MET A 186 -6.49 6.68 -2.78
N VAL A 187 -5.73 5.67 -2.34
CA VAL A 187 -6.19 4.28 -2.25
C VAL A 187 -6.36 3.96 -0.76
N VAL A 188 -7.53 3.44 -0.40
CA VAL A 188 -7.89 3.16 0.99
C VAL A 188 -7.97 1.66 1.20
N GLY A 189 -7.09 1.13 2.03
CA GLY A 189 -7.11 -0.27 2.47
C GLY A 189 -7.83 -0.38 3.82
N VAL A 190 -8.78 -1.29 3.92
CA VAL A 190 -9.54 -1.55 5.14
C VAL A 190 -9.38 -2.99 5.57
N GLY A 191 -9.07 -3.21 6.83
CA GLY A 191 -9.04 -4.52 7.45
C GLY A 191 -10.11 -4.63 8.54
N ILE A 192 -11.00 -5.60 8.45
CA ILE A 192 -12.10 -5.80 9.40
C ILE A 192 -11.99 -7.17 10.04
N GLY A 193 -12.01 -7.22 11.36
CA GLY A 193 -11.94 -8.46 12.13
C GLY A 193 -10.51 -8.86 12.52
N GLY A 194 -10.33 -10.10 12.94
CA GLY A 194 -9.10 -10.58 13.57
C GLY A 194 -8.86 -9.96 14.95
N THR A 195 -7.65 -9.48 15.16
CA THR A 195 -7.16 -8.80 16.36
C THR A 195 -6.61 -7.40 15.98
N PHE A 196 -6.13 -6.65 16.94
CA PHE A 196 -5.56 -5.30 16.74
C PHE A 196 -4.48 -5.28 15.63
N GLU A 197 -3.51 -6.17 15.69
CA GLU A 197 -2.43 -6.27 14.71
C GLU A 197 -2.91 -6.89 13.39
N LYS A 198 -3.85 -7.84 13.44
CA LYS A 198 -4.35 -8.53 12.26
C LYS A 198 -5.16 -7.61 11.36
N CYS A 199 -6.04 -6.78 11.93
CA CYS A 199 -6.81 -5.82 11.12
C CYS A 199 -5.88 -4.77 10.48
N ALA A 200 -4.84 -4.32 11.19
CA ALA A 200 -3.85 -3.38 10.65
C ALA A 200 -3.05 -3.99 9.48
N LEU A 201 -2.60 -5.25 9.63
CA LEU A 201 -1.92 -5.99 8.55
C LEU A 201 -2.83 -6.16 7.33
N MET A 202 -4.09 -6.57 7.54
CA MET A 202 -5.06 -6.73 6.44
C MET A 202 -5.34 -5.43 5.70
N ALA A 203 -5.43 -4.30 6.41
CA ALA A 203 -5.58 -2.99 5.79
C ALA A 203 -4.37 -2.63 4.92
N LYS A 204 -3.16 -2.98 5.36
CA LYS A 204 -1.93 -2.82 4.58
C LYS A 204 -1.92 -3.70 3.34
N GLU A 205 -2.28 -4.98 3.47
CA GLU A 205 -2.40 -5.90 2.34
C GLU A 205 -3.46 -5.44 1.33
N ALA A 206 -4.59 -4.89 1.81
CA ALA A 206 -5.67 -4.40 0.97
C ALA A 206 -5.21 -3.28 0.01
N LEU A 207 -4.23 -2.46 0.39
CA LEU A 207 -3.62 -1.45 -0.48
C LEU A 207 -2.93 -2.05 -1.72
N THR A 208 -2.55 -3.32 -1.65
CA THR A 208 -1.84 -4.02 -2.73
C THR A 208 -2.76 -4.86 -3.62
N ARG A 209 -4.07 -4.72 -3.47
CA ARG A 209 -5.05 -5.24 -4.42
C ARG A 209 -5.13 -4.31 -5.63
N GLU A 210 -5.42 -4.88 -6.81
CA GLU A 210 -5.60 -4.08 -8.03
C GLU A 210 -6.70 -3.04 -7.85
N VAL A 211 -6.42 -1.82 -8.27
CA VAL A 211 -7.39 -0.72 -8.26
C VAL A 211 -8.49 -1.01 -9.30
N GLY A 212 -9.72 -1.03 -8.83
CA GLY A 212 -10.88 -1.44 -9.62
C GLY A 212 -11.29 -2.89 -9.42
N SER A 213 -10.46 -3.73 -8.75
CA SER A 213 -10.92 -5.04 -8.27
C SER A 213 -12.01 -4.88 -7.19
N ARG A 214 -12.76 -5.95 -7.00
CA ARG A 214 -13.78 -6.03 -5.94
C ARG A 214 -13.63 -7.33 -5.18
N SER A 215 -14.11 -7.33 -3.95
CA SER A 215 -14.18 -8.55 -3.15
C SER A 215 -15.15 -9.57 -3.77
N ASP A 216 -14.81 -10.84 -3.66
CA ASP A 216 -15.71 -11.95 -4.06
C ASP A 216 -16.85 -12.16 -3.05
N ILE A 217 -16.76 -11.57 -1.86
CA ILE A 217 -17.79 -11.63 -0.82
C ILE A 217 -18.82 -10.54 -1.11
N PRO A 218 -20.10 -10.88 -1.40
CA PRO A 218 -21.08 -9.93 -1.89
C PRO A 218 -21.25 -8.67 -1.04
N TYR A 219 -21.45 -8.81 0.29
CA TYR A 219 -21.64 -7.66 1.17
C TYR A 219 -20.36 -6.78 1.30
N VAL A 220 -19.17 -7.38 1.14
CA VAL A 220 -17.90 -6.64 1.15
C VAL A 220 -17.74 -5.84 -0.13
N LYS A 221 -18.10 -6.43 -1.27
CA LYS A 221 -18.16 -5.72 -2.56
C LYS A 221 -19.06 -4.50 -2.49
N GLU A 222 -20.28 -4.66 -1.99
CA GLU A 222 -21.22 -3.55 -1.79
C GLU A 222 -20.64 -2.48 -0.87
N LEU A 223 -19.98 -2.88 0.21
CA LEU A 223 -19.31 -1.97 1.14
C LEU A 223 -18.18 -1.19 0.46
N GLU A 224 -17.34 -1.83 -0.36
CA GLU A 224 -16.27 -1.18 -1.12
C GLU A 224 -16.82 -0.11 -2.07
N GLU A 225 -17.91 -0.43 -2.78
CA GLU A 225 -18.57 0.47 -3.73
C GLU A 225 -19.21 1.67 -3.02
N GLU A 226 -19.98 1.42 -1.96
CA GLU A 226 -20.61 2.48 -1.16
C GLU A 226 -19.58 3.41 -0.51
N LEU A 227 -18.52 2.85 0.08
CA LEU A 227 -17.47 3.65 0.71
C LEU A 227 -16.74 4.53 -0.30
N LEU A 228 -16.42 4.02 -1.48
CA LEU A 228 -15.78 4.80 -2.54
C LEU A 228 -16.67 5.98 -2.97
N GLU A 229 -17.97 5.73 -3.15
CA GLU A 229 -18.93 6.79 -3.49
C GLU A 229 -19.03 7.85 -2.38
N ARG A 230 -19.18 7.41 -1.11
CA ARG A 230 -19.28 8.32 0.05
C ARG A 230 -18.00 9.14 0.24
N ILE A 231 -16.82 8.54 0.09
CA ILE A 231 -15.52 9.22 0.18
C ILE A 231 -15.39 10.29 -0.92
N ASN A 232 -15.78 9.97 -2.15
CA ASN A 232 -15.71 10.93 -3.24
C ASN A 232 -16.71 12.09 -3.09
N LYS A 233 -17.82 11.88 -2.41
CA LYS A 233 -18.77 12.94 -2.03
C LYS A 233 -18.25 13.89 -0.95
N ILE A 234 -17.20 13.54 -0.20
CA ILE A 234 -16.57 14.45 0.77
C ILE A 234 -15.99 15.68 0.08
N GLY A 235 -15.51 15.52 -1.16
CA GLY A 235 -15.06 16.64 -1.98
C GLY A 235 -13.65 17.15 -1.66
N ILE A 236 -12.80 16.38 -0.98
CA ILE A 236 -11.39 16.74 -0.73
C ILE A 236 -10.68 16.95 -2.08
N GLY A 237 -10.91 16.06 -3.04
CA GLY A 237 -10.45 16.18 -4.42
C GLY A 237 -8.94 16.03 -4.63
N PRO A 238 -8.48 16.06 -5.90
CA PRO A 238 -7.07 15.91 -6.24
C PRO A 238 -6.20 16.97 -5.58
N GLY A 239 -5.09 16.55 -4.97
CA GLY A 239 -4.18 17.42 -4.22
C GLY A 239 -4.79 18.05 -2.96
N GLY A 240 -6.03 17.69 -2.57
CA GLY A 240 -6.73 18.32 -1.46
C GLY A 240 -7.31 19.70 -1.80
N LEU A 241 -7.42 20.04 -3.09
CA LEU A 241 -7.85 21.36 -3.57
C LEU A 241 -9.30 21.39 -4.09
N GLY A 242 -10.10 20.43 -3.63
CA GLY A 242 -11.49 20.28 -4.05
C GLY A 242 -11.65 19.50 -5.35
N GLY A 243 -12.80 18.84 -5.49
CA GLY A 243 -13.12 18.03 -6.65
C GLY A 243 -13.88 16.76 -6.29
N SER A 244 -14.20 15.97 -7.31
CA SER A 244 -14.99 14.75 -7.19
C SER A 244 -14.16 13.48 -7.03
N THR A 245 -12.82 13.56 -7.13
CA THR A 245 -11.91 12.41 -7.04
C THR A 245 -11.04 12.51 -5.78
N THR A 246 -11.59 12.08 -4.66
CA THR A 246 -10.88 12.00 -3.37
C THR A 246 -10.11 10.69 -3.25
N ALA A 247 -10.72 9.58 -3.71
CA ALA A 247 -10.12 8.26 -3.74
C ALA A 247 -10.32 7.58 -5.09
N LEU A 248 -9.37 6.71 -5.47
CA LEU A 248 -9.43 5.85 -6.65
C LEU A 248 -10.03 4.49 -6.32
N ALA A 249 -9.78 3.98 -5.12
CA ALA A 249 -10.30 2.70 -4.65
C ALA A 249 -10.46 2.65 -3.14
N VAL A 250 -11.40 1.82 -2.71
CA VAL A 250 -11.49 1.28 -1.35
C VAL A 250 -11.45 -0.23 -1.48
N ASN A 251 -10.49 -0.86 -0.85
CA ASN A 251 -10.31 -2.31 -0.83
C ASN A 251 -10.47 -2.81 0.61
N VAL A 252 -11.35 -3.78 0.82
CA VAL A 252 -11.69 -4.30 2.16
C VAL A 252 -11.30 -5.78 2.25
N ASN A 253 -10.47 -6.11 3.24
CA ASN A 253 -10.16 -7.48 3.62
C ASN A 253 -10.84 -7.80 4.96
N THR A 254 -11.38 -9.01 5.09
CA THR A 254 -12.07 -9.47 6.30
C THR A 254 -11.42 -10.71 6.88
N TYR A 255 -11.55 -10.89 8.18
CA TYR A 255 -11.07 -12.09 8.89
C TYR A 255 -11.99 -12.42 10.07
N PRO A 256 -12.17 -13.70 10.43
CA PRO A 256 -12.91 -14.09 11.64
C PRO A 256 -12.38 -13.36 12.88
N THR A 257 -13.29 -12.98 13.77
CA THR A 257 -12.94 -12.24 14.98
C THR A 257 -13.63 -12.81 16.22
N HIS A 258 -13.20 -12.36 17.40
CA HIS A 258 -13.85 -12.76 18.65
C HIS A 258 -15.25 -12.15 18.74
N ILE A 259 -16.21 -12.90 19.31
CA ILE A 259 -17.63 -12.51 19.38
C ILE A 259 -17.87 -11.14 20.07
N ALA A 260 -16.95 -10.71 20.93
CA ALA A 260 -17.05 -9.45 21.66
C ALA A 260 -16.32 -8.28 20.99
N GLY A 261 -15.72 -8.47 19.80
CA GLY A 261 -14.91 -7.45 19.15
C GLY A 261 -15.30 -7.18 17.70
N LEU A 262 -15.02 -5.94 17.25
CA LEU A 262 -15.10 -5.54 15.84
C LEU A 262 -13.93 -4.58 15.53
N PRO A 263 -12.69 -5.11 15.49
CA PRO A 263 -11.54 -4.28 15.13
C PRO A 263 -11.61 -3.87 13.65
N VAL A 264 -11.30 -2.60 13.38
CA VAL A 264 -11.26 -2.02 12.04
C VAL A 264 -9.99 -1.19 11.89
N ALA A 265 -9.22 -1.47 10.86
CA ALA A 265 -8.08 -0.64 10.50
C ALA A 265 -8.31 0.00 9.14
N VAL A 266 -7.88 1.25 9.02
CA VAL A 266 -7.92 2.02 7.78
C VAL A 266 -6.49 2.46 7.47
N ASN A 267 -5.89 1.90 6.44
CA ASN A 267 -4.57 2.29 5.97
C ASN A 267 -4.72 3.12 4.69
N ILE A 268 -4.17 4.32 4.70
CA ILE A 268 -4.31 5.27 3.60
C ILE A 268 -3.03 5.29 2.78
N CYS A 269 -3.16 5.22 1.46
CA CYS A 269 -2.08 5.46 0.52
C CYS A 269 -2.42 6.64 -0.41
N CYS A 270 -1.40 7.41 -0.76
CA CYS A 270 -1.53 8.52 -1.70
C CYS A 270 -1.72 8.03 -3.15
N HIS A 271 -1.80 8.95 -4.10
CA HIS A 271 -1.88 8.65 -5.53
C HIS A 271 -0.66 7.89 -6.08
N VAL A 272 0.44 7.80 -5.33
CA VAL A 272 1.58 6.93 -5.63
C VAL A 272 1.43 5.62 -4.84
N ASN A 273 0.33 4.91 -5.05
CA ASN A 273 0.14 3.56 -4.55
C ASN A 273 0.90 2.59 -5.45
N ARG A 274 2.03 2.12 -4.98
CA ARG A 274 3.02 1.36 -5.76
C ARG A 274 3.35 0.03 -5.10
N HIS A 275 3.39 -1.00 -5.88
CA HIS A 275 3.88 -2.32 -5.48
C HIS A 275 4.24 -3.15 -6.71
N VAL A 276 5.17 -4.08 -6.53
CA VAL A 276 5.59 -5.04 -7.55
C VAL A 276 5.46 -6.44 -6.96
N ILE A 277 5.09 -7.41 -7.79
CA ILE A 277 4.92 -8.81 -7.40
C ILE A 277 5.73 -9.68 -8.33
N HIS A 278 6.63 -10.51 -7.77
CA HIS A 278 7.34 -11.55 -8.47
C HIS A 278 7.05 -12.91 -7.84
N THR A 279 7.06 -13.95 -8.66
CA THR A 279 7.00 -15.35 -8.20
C THR A 279 8.23 -16.07 -8.74
N ILE A 280 8.95 -16.72 -7.86
CA ILE A 280 10.18 -17.46 -8.15
C ILE A 280 10.09 -18.89 -7.67
#